data_cc029bd273fcc7f6643de8916b301d5b
#
_entry.id   cc029bd273fcc7f6643de8916b301d5b
#
_cell.length_a   1.000
_cell.length_b   1.000
_cell.length_c   1.000
_cell.angle_alpha   90.00
_cell.angle_beta   90.00
_cell.angle_gamma   90.00
#
_symmetry.space_group_name_H-M   'P 1'
#
loop_
_entity.id
_entity.type
_entity.pdbx_description
1 polymer ?
#
loop_
_entity_poly.entity_id
_entity_poly.type
_entity_poly.pdbx_seq_one_letter_code
_entity_poly.pdbx_strand_id
1 'polypeptide(L)'
;MNEFENLLSRDLEFAQNKSNRIMICLCIDCSASMLLQGAMKKVNDGMEAFLEKTNNDTLARDAADICIVSFGDTAQLVSDFGTADEALHNLHAHPILPVGANTVLAAGVNMTLELLAVHQKQLEAVNNNAYIPWLIIIS
;
A
#
# COMPACT_ATOMS: atom_id res chain seq x y z
N MET A 1 -3.54 16.02 -22.81
CA MET A 1 -3.31 16.66 -21.50
C MET A 1 -1.83 16.49 -21.15
N ASN A 2 -1.15 17.58 -20.79
CA ASN A 2 0.26 17.49 -20.43
C ASN A 2 0.43 17.00 -18.99
N GLU A 3 1.66 16.72 -18.58
CA GLU A 3 1.96 16.19 -17.25
C GLU A 3 1.52 17.13 -16.12
N PHE A 4 1.75 18.43 -16.31
CA PHE A 4 1.35 19.46 -15.34
C PHE A 4 -0.18 19.49 -15.17
N GLU A 5 -0.93 19.46 -16.26
CA GLU A 5 -2.40 19.43 -16.21
C GLU A 5 -2.91 18.14 -15.56
N ASN A 6 -2.24 17.01 -15.79
CA ASN A 6 -2.57 15.74 -15.12
C ASN A 6 -2.37 15.83 -13.62
N LEU A 7 -1.24 16.39 -13.17
CA LEU A 7 -0.95 16.56 -11.75
C LEU A 7 -1.97 17.51 -11.09
N LEU A 8 -2.26 18.62 -11.74
CA LEU A 8 -3.24 19.58 -11.25
C LEU A 8 -4.63 18.96 -11.16
N SER A 9 -5.03 18.19 -12.15
CA SER A 9 -6.31 17.48 -12.16
C SER A 9 -6.41 16.46 -11.03
N ARG A 10 -5.34 15.72 -10.77
CA ARG A 10 -5.28 14.75 -9.66
C ARG A 10 -5.40 15.45 -8.31
N ASP A 11 -4.70 16.56 -8.12
CA ASP A 11 -4.76 17.33 -6.87
C ASP A 11 -6.17 17.89 -6.65
N LEU A 12 -6.82 18.38 -7.71
CA LEU A 12 -8.19 18.87 -7.63
C LEU A 12 -9.18 17.74 -7.33
N GLU A 13 -9.03 16.59 -7.96
CA GLU A 13 -9.87 15.42 -7.67
C GLU A 13 -9.71 14.98 -6.23
N PHE A 14 -8.48 14.90 -5.73
CA PHE A 14 -8.19 14.54 -4.35
C PHE A 14 -8.82 15.53 -3.36
N ALA A 15 -8.66 16.83 -3.60
CA ALA A 15 -9.22 17.88 -2.76
C ALA A 15 -10.75 17.92 -2.79
N GLN A 16 -11.37 17.54 -3.92
CA GLN A 16 -12.82 17.54 -4.09
C GLN A 16 -13.46 16.20 -3.69
N ASN A 17 -12.67 15.14 -3.58
CA ASN A 17 -13.17 13.83 -3.18
C ASN A 17 -13.51 13.86 -1.69
N LYS A 18 -14.81 14.00 -1.42
CA LYS A 18 -15.34 14.03 -0.05
C LYS A 18 -15.64 12.65 0.52
N SER A 19 -15.39 11.59 -0.26
CA SER A 19 -15.55 10.24 0.25
C SER A 19 -14.57 10.00 1.38
N ASN A 20 -15.02 9.33 2.44
CA ASN A 20 -14.13 8.91 3.50
C ASN A 20 -13.09 7.95 2.94
N ARG A 21 -11.84 8.17 3.29
CA ARG A 21 -10.74 7.33 2.82
C ARG A 21 -10.54 6.15 3.75
N ILE A 22 -10.24 5.01 3.16
CA ILE A 22 -9.87 3.79 3.88
C ILE A 22 -8.39 3.56 3.64
N MET A 23 -7.59 3.74 4.68
CA MET A 23 -6.16 3.46 4.61
C MET A 23 -5.92 1.97 4.84
N ILE A 24 -5.31 1.30 3.88
CA ILE A 24 -4.99 -0.12 3.94
C ILE A 24 -3.48 -0.28 3.81
N CYS A 25 -2.87 -0.88 4.83
CA CYS A 25 -1.44 -1.17 4.84
C CYS A 25 -1.22 -2.67 4.74
N LEU A 26 -0.54 -3.09 3.70
CA LEU A 26 -0.12 -4.48 3.53
C LEU A 26 1.32 -4.58 4.03
N CYS A 27 1.53 -5.35 5.10
CA CYS A 27 2.83 -5.54 5.72
C CYS A 27 3.25 -7.00 5.51
N ILE A 28 4.21 -7.22 4.63
CA ILE A 28 4.48 -8.53 4.04
C ILE A 28 5.82 -9.07 4.54
N ASP A 29 5.77 -10.26 5.14
CA ASP A 29 6.97 -11.00 5.53
C ASP A 29 7.72 -11.45 4.27
N CYS A 30 8.98 -11.04 4.15
CA CYS A 30 9.86 -11.48 3.06
C CYS A 30 11.08 -12.23 3.57
N SER A 31 10.99 -12.86 4.74
CA SER A 31 12.05 -13.70 5.26
C SER A 31 12.26 -14.98 4.40
N ALA A 32 13.38 -15.65 4.58
CA ALA A 32 13.74 -16.85 3.79
C ALA A 32 12.68 -17.96 3.91
N SER A 33 11.94 -18.04 5.00
CA SER A 33 10.88 -19.03 5.17
C SER A 33 9.78 -18.90 4.10
N MET A 34 9.62 -17.72 3.51
CA MET A 34 8.65 -17.47 2.45
C MET A 34 9.04 -18.11 1.10
N LEU A 35 10.23 -18.69 0.99
CA LEU A 35 10.59 -19.53 -0.16
C LEU A 35 9.89 -20.89 -0.14
N LEU A 36 9.48 -21.35 1.05
CA LEU A 36 8.90 -22.68 1.21
C LEU A 36 7.56 -22.78 0.47
N GLN A 37 7.41 -23.85 -0.33
CA GLN A 37 6.17 -24.16 -1.06
C GLN A 37 5.65 -23.01 -1.95
N GLY A 38 6.55 -22.14 -2.41
CA GLY A 38 6.17 -21.01 -3.25
C GLY A 38 5.34 -19.95 -2.53
N ALA A 39 5.49 -19.83 -1.22
CA ALA A 39 4.69 -18.90 -0.42
C ALA A 39 4.78 -17.46 -0.91
N MET A 40 5.99 -16.97 -1.21
CA MET A 40 6.17 -15.58 -1.68
C MET A 40 5.48 -15.35 -3.03
N LYS A 41 5.54 -16.33 -3.94
CA LYS A 41 4.82 -16.23 -5.21
C LYS A 41 3.32 -16.14 -4.99
N LYS A 42 2.77 -16.96 -4.10
CA LYS A 42 1.34 -16.95 -3.78
C LYS A 42 0.93 -15.62 -3.17
N VAL A 43 1.75 -15.03 -2.31
CA VAL A 43 1.49 -13.72 -1.70
C VAL A 43 1.51 -12.62 -2.76
N ASN A 44 2.52 -12.60 -3.63
CA ASN A 44 2.57 -11.62 -4.73
C ASN A 44 1.35 -11.76 -5.66
N ASP A 45 1.00 -12.98 -6.04
CA ASP A 45 -0.18 -13.24 -6.90
C ASP A 45 -1.47 -12.80 -6.21
N GLY A 46 -1.59 -13.06 -4.92
CA GLY A 46 -2.75 -12.66 -4.13
C GLY A 46 -2.88 -11.13 -3.98
N MET A 47 -1.77 -10.45 -3.76
CA MET A 47 -1.76 -8.98 -3.72
C MET A 47 -2.14 -8.39 -5.08
N GLU A 48 -1.59 -8.93 -6.15
CA GLU A 48 -1.92 -8.50 -7.51
C GLU A 48 -3.41 -8.63 -7.77
N ALA A 49 -3.99 -9.79 -7.45
CA ALA A 49 -5.42 -10.03 -7.62
C ALA A 49 -6.27 -9.07 -6.77
N PHE A 50 -5.87 -8.81 -5.53
CA PHE A 50 -6.55 -7.87 -4.66
C PHE A 50 -6.51 -6.44 -5.22
N LEU A 51 -5.35 -6.00 -5.69
CA LEU A 51 -5.18 -4.66 -6.24
C LEU A 51 -5.96 -4.48 -7.55
N GLU A 52 -5.94 -5.48 -8.43
CA GLU A 52 -6.72 -5.46 -9.67
C GLU A 52 -8.21 -5.39 -9.39
N LYS A 53 -8.69 -6.21 -8.45
CA LYS A 53 -10.11 -6.22 -8.08
C LYS A 53 -10.53 -4.89 -7.47
N THR A 54 -9.71 -4.29 -6.61
CA THR A 54 -9.96 -2.99 -6.02
C THR A 54 -10.00 -1.90 -7.09
N ASN A 55 -9.06 -1.94 -8.03
CA ASN A 55 -9.00 -0.95 -9.11
C ASN A 55 -10.20 -1.04 -10.06
N ASN A 56 -10.77 -2.23 -10.23
CA ASN A 56 -11.91 -2.44 -11.11
C ASN A 56 -13.26 -2.15 -10.45
N ASP A 57 -13.30 -1.98 -9.15
CA ASP A 57 -14.50 -1.58 -8.41
C ASP A 57 -14.45 -0.07 -8.18
N THR A 58 -15.39 0.67 -8.76
CA THR A 58 -15.38 2.13 -8.72
C THR A 58 -15.40 2.68 -7.29
N LEU A 59 -16.22 2.12 -6.41
CA LEU A 59 -16.32 2.57 -5.02
C LEU A 59 -15.02 2.28 -4.25
N ALA A 60 -14.50 1.07 -4.39
CA ALA A 60 -13.26 0.68 -3.71
C ALA A 60 -12.06 1.47 -4.23
N ARG A 61 -11.98 1.65 -5.55
CA ARG A 61 -10.92 2.43 -6.17
C ARG A 61 -10.87 3.86 -5.64
N ASP A 62 -12.04 4.50 -5.48
CA ASP A 62 -12.11 5.89 -5.06
C ASP A 62 -11.92 6.07 -3.55
N ALA A 63 -12.21 5.03 -2.76
CA ALA A 63 -12.12 5.09 -1.30
C ALA A 63 -10.79 4.58 -0.73
N ALA A 64 -10.14 3.63 -1.38
CA ALA A 64 -8.98 2.96 -0.81
C ALA A 64 -7.66 3.69 -1.09
N ASP A 65 -6.90 3.96 -0.03
CA ASP A 65 -5.51 4.38 -0.09
C ASP A 65 -4.67 3.21 0.40
N ILE A 66 -3.78 2.72 -0.45
CA ILE A 66 -3.05 1.47 -0.22
C ILE A 66 -1.55 1.71 -0.11
N CYS A 67 -0.95 1.16 0.93
CA CYS A 67 0.49 1.17 1.18
C CYS A 67 0.98 -0.27 1.28
N ILE A 68 2.17 -0.54 0.76
CA ILE A 68 2.79 -1.86 0.84
C ILE A 68 4.18 -1.72 1.45
N VAL A 69 4.42 -2.46 2.53
CA VAL A 69 5.70 -2.54 3.23
C VAL A 69 6.12 -3.99 3.28
N SER A 70 7.39 -4.28 3.03
CA SER A 70 7.95 -5.61 3.24
C SER A 70 8.88 -5.58 4.45
N PHE A 71 9.00 -6.70 5.15
CA PHE A 71 9.92 -6.83 6.26
C PHE A 71 10.59 -8.21 6.29
N GLY A 72 11.85 -8.21 6.63
CA GLY A 72 12.68 -9.38 6.86
C GLY A 72 13.68 -9.00 7.93
N ASP A 73 14.96 -8.88 7.59
CA ASP A 73 15.96 -8.30 8.53
C ASP A 73 15.68 -6.83 8.81
N THR A 74 15.18 -6.12 7.80
CA THR A 74 14.78 -4.70 7.88
C THR A 74 13.43 -4.51 7.21
N ALA A 75 12.83 -3.35 7.42
CA ALA A 75 11.62 -2.96 6.71
C ALA A 75 11.94 -2.13 5.46
N GLN A 76 11.18 -2.33 4.40
CA GLN A 76 11.33 -1.60 3.14
C GLN A 76 9.97 -1.14 2.64
N LEU A 77 9.94 0.09 2.13
CA LEU A 77 8.74 0.63 1.48
C LEU A 77 8.68 0.13 0.04
N VAL A 78 7.63 -0.63 -0.29
CA VAL A 78 7.37 -1.11 -1.65
C VAL A 78 6.50 -0.12 -2.41
N SER A 79 5.46 0.39 -1.77
CA SER A 79 4.57 1.40 -2.35
C SER A 79 3.99 2.28 -1.24
N ASP A 80 4.20 3.59 -1.32
CA ASP A 80 3.59 4.54 -0.39
C ASP A 80 2.08 4.64 -0.68
N PHE A 81 1.35 5.28 0.22
CA PHE A 81 -0.09 5.44 0.08
C PHE A 81 -0.46 6.04 -1.27
N GLY A 82 -1.35 5.39 -1.95
CA GLY A 82 -1.83 5.79 -3.25
C GLY A 82 -2.99 4.90 -3.70
N THR A 83 -3.36 5.03 -4.96
CA THR A 83 -4.43 4.23 -5.55
C THR A 83 -4.00 2.77 -5.70
N ALA A 84 -4.98 1.88 -5.87
CA ALA A 84 -4.70 0.48 -6.17
C ALA A 84 -3.88 0.32 -7.46
N ASP A 85 -4.13 1.17 -8.45
CA ASP A 85 -3.38 1.16 -9.72
C ASP A 85 -1.91 1.54 -9.50
N GLU A 86 -1.64 2.57 -8.72
CA GLU A 86 -0.28 2.97 -8.37
C GLU A 86 0.45 1.86 -7.60
N ALA A 87 -0.23 1.24 -6.63
CA ALA A 87 0.33 0.14 -5.86
C ALA A 87 0.65 -1.06 -6.74
N LEU A 88 -0.23 -1.39 -7.68
CA LEU A 88 -0.04 -2.47 -8.63
C LEU A 88 1.18 -2.20 -9.53
N HIS A 89 1.30 -0.97 -10.04
CA HIS A 89 2.42 -0.56 -10.86
C HIS A 89 3.75 -0.70 -10.09
N ASN A 90 3.79 -0.24 -8.85
CA ASN A 90 4.98 -0.33 -8.01
C ASN A 90 5.33 -1.78 -7.66
N LEU A 91 4.32 -2.61 -7.41
CA LEU A 91 4.53 -4.04 -7.14
C LEU A 91 5.10 -4.77 -8.36
N HIS A 92 4.63 -4.46 -9.56
CA HIS A 92 5.15 -5.03 -10.80
C HIS A 92 6.58 -4.59 -11.06
N ALA A 93 6.90 -3.32 -10.79
CA ALA A 93 8.25 -2.79 -10.97
C ALA A 93 9.24 -3.36 -9.95
N HIS A 94 8.77 -3.61 -8.73
CA HIS A 94 9.58 -4.08 -7.61
C HIS A 94 8.85 -5.21 -6.87
N PRO A 95 8.76 -6.42 -7.46
CA PRO A 95 8.15 -7.55 -6.78
C PRO A 95 8.84 -7.86 -5.46
N ILE A 96 8.06 -8.26 -4.46
CA ILE A 96 8.64 -8.65 -3.18
C ILE A 96 9.33 -9.99 -3.34
N LEU A 97 10.63 -10.00 -3.05
CA LEU A 97 11.46 -11.21 -3.11
C LEU A 97 11.83 -11.64 -1.69
N PRO A 98 11.95 -12.96 -1.45
CA PRO A 98 12.42 -13.45 -0.17
C PRO A 98 13.87 -13.03 0.04
N VAL A 99 14.11 -12.24 1.08
CA VAL A 99 15.44 -11.76 1.46
C VAL A 99 15.57 -11.78 2.98
N GLY A 100 16.80 -12.01 3.45
CA GLY A 100 17.08 -12.00 4.87
C GLY A 100 16.84 -13.34 5.57
N ALA A 101 17.56 -13.54 6.65
CA ALA A 101 17.50 -14.76 7.46
C ALA A 101 16.52 -14.62 8.62
N ASN A 102 16.17 -13.41 9.00
CA ASN A 102 15.36 -13.12 10.18
C ASN A 102 14.01 -12.50 9.80
N THR A 103 13.07 -12.60 10.72
CA THR A 103 11.77 -11.97 10.62
C THR A 103 11.66 -10.91 11.71
N VAL A 104 11.85 -9.64 11.37
CA VAL A 104 11.74 -8.54 12.34
C VAL A 104 10.40 -7.83 12.12
N LEU A 105 9.34 -8.41 12.65
CA LEU A 105 7.98 -7.90 12.54
C LEU A 105 7.88 -6.46 13.05
N ALA A 106 8.54 -6.14 14.16
CA ALA A 106 8.50 -4.81 14.75
C ALA A 106 8.98 -3.74 13.78
N ALA A 107 10.00 -4.02 12.96
CA ALA A 107 10.49 -3.06 11.96
C ALA A 107 9.41 -2.75 10.92
N GLY A 108 8.70 -3.77 10.42
CA GLY A 108 7.61 -3.61 9.47
C GLY A 108 6.44 -2.82 10.06
N VAL A 109 6.02 -3.17 11.26
CA VAL A 109 4.92 -2.50 11.95
C VAL A 109 5.26 -1.04 12.24
N ASN A 110 6.49 -0.76 12.74
CA ASN A 110 6.91 0.61 13.03
C ASN A 110 6.93 1.48 11.78
N MET A 111 7.49 0.98 10.68
CA MET A 111 7.47 1.72 9.41
C MET A 111 6.05 2.01 8.96
N THR A 112 5.16 1.02 9.03
CA THR A 112 3.76 1.18 8.65
C THR A 112 3.05 2.22 9.50
N LEU A 113 3.27 2.22 10.82
CA LEU A 113 2.66 3.20 11.72
C LEU A 113 3.14 4.62 11.43
N GLU A 114 4.42 4.79 11.11
CA GLU A 114 4.96 6.10 10.72
C GLU A 114 4.33 6.60 9.42
N LEU A 115 4.21 5.73 8.42
CA LEU A 115 3.57 6.07 7.14
C LEU A 115 2.09 6.43 7.33
N LEU A 116 1.38 5.69 8.17
CA LEU A 116 -0.02 5.98 8.51
C LEU A 116 -0.16 7.36 9.15
N ALA A 117 0.71 7.70 10.10
CA ALA A 117 0.66 8.98 10.79
C ALA A 117 0.86 10.14 9.82
N VAL A 118 1.82 10.01 8.90
CA VAL A 118 2.08 11.04 7.88
C VAL A 118 0.90 11.18 6.93
N HIS A 119 0.35 10.08 6.43
CA HIS A 119 -0.75 10.10 5.48
C HIS A 119 -2.04 10.64 6.12
N GLN A 120 -2.30 10.31 7.37
CA GLN A 120 -3.45 10.83 8.10
C GLN A 120 -3.39 12.37 8.18
N LYS A 121 -2.20 12.93 8.45
CA LYS A 121 -2.03 14.39 8.45
C LYS A 121 -2.27 15.00 7.07
N GLN A 122 -1.85 14.32 6.01
CA GLN A 122 -2.11 14.76 4.64
C GLN A 122 -3.60 14.80 4.33
N LEU A 123 -4.35 13.80 4.77
CA LEU A 123 -5.81 13.76 4.60
C LEU A 123 -6.49 14.87 5.41
N GLU A 124 -6.08 15.09 6.64
CA GLU A 124 -6.61 16.16 7.50
C GLU A 124 -6.38 17.54 6.87
N ALA A 125 -5.23 17.75 6.23
CA ALA A 125 -4.88 19.02 5.59
C ALA A 125 -5.82 19.38 4.43
N VAL A 126 -6.45 18.40 3.79
CA VAL A 126 -7.44 18.62 2.72
C VAL A 126 -8.88 18.41 3.20
N ASN A 127 -9.10 18.43 4.50
CA ASN A 127 -10.41 18.22 5.13
C ASN A 127 -11.08 16.91 4.72
N ASN A 128 -10.29 15.88 4.50
CA ASN A 128 -10.78 14.55 4.19
C ASN A 128 -10.80 13.71 5.47
N ASN A 129 -11.93 13.04 5.71
CA ASN A 129 -12.06 12.12 6.83
C ASN A 129 -11.58 10.74 6.42
N ALA A 130 -10.94 10.05 7.36
CA ALA A 130 -10.52 8.69 7.16
C ALA A 130 -11.22 7.76 8.16
N TYR A 131 -11.54 6.55 7.71
CA TYR A 131 -11.93 5.48 8.61
C TYR A 131 -10.71 4.99 9.38
N ILE A 132 -10.95 4.19 10.41
CA ILE A 132 -9.88 3.53 11.14
C ILE A 132 -9.05 2.71 10.14
N PRO A 133 -7.73 2.88 10.11
CA PRO A 133 -6.89 2.18 9.12
C PRO A 133 -6.83 0.68 9.39
N TRP A 134 -6.61 -0.06 8.30
CA TRP A 134 -6.39 -1.49 8.35
C TRP A 134 -4.91 -1.78 8.16
N LEU A 135 -4.34 -2.49 9.12
CA LEU A 135 -2.99 -3.04 9.01
C LEU A 135 -3.12 -4.55 8.83
N ILE A 136 -2.77 -5.04 7.65
CA ILE A 136 -2.84 -6.45 7.30
C ILE A 136 -1.41 -6.99 7.26
N ILE A 137 -1.12 -7.93 8.14
CA ILE A 137 0.19 -8.58 8.24
C ILE A 137 0.08 -9.96 7.63
N ILE A 138 0.97 -10.24 6.65
CA ILE A 138 1.07 -11.54 6.00
C ILE A 138 2.44 -12.12 6.32
N SER A 139 2.43 -13.23 7.02
CA SER A 139 3.66 -13.89 7.46
C SER A 139 3.57 -15.41 7.26
#